data_f436cf9cec8b2cfb7fb63c346bbf06ec
#
_entry.id   f436cf9cec8b2cfb7fb63c346bbf06ec
#
_cell.length_a   1.000
_cell.length_b   1.000
_cell.length_c   1.000
_cell.angle_alpha   90.00
_cell.angle_beta   90.00
_cell.angle_gamma   90.00
#
_symmetry.space_group_name_H-M   'P 1'
#
loop_
_entity.id
_entity.type
_entity.pdbx_description
1 polymer ?
#
loop_
_entity_poly.entity_id
_entity_poly.type
_entity_poly.pdbx_seq_one_letter_code
_entity_poly.pdbx_strand_id
1 'polypeptide(L)'
;MKTLQHFNEFVKEITASASRKYKQDILTKYKDDEVIQKYLKIAYDPYLIFGISEKKLAKSVPGMNPYPCDSVFELFDYLTIHNTGRDCDVKLCQATIEKVFATAEGCTWLLKELICKDLSIGVDSKTINSVMPGLIPTFDVQLANKYFDKPEYVEGKEFAITTKIDGGRIIAIKENGSVSFFTRAGQRYEGLVDLEKEMLDRIPDNFVLDGEITLLDYKNYDSKDAYKQAMKITRADSEKHGVKMLVFDGMPVADWKAQCCPLSWSARRKALEIIFNKDTYVYFELLPVLYQGTDTSKITELLDAEIARKQEGVMINICDAKYDFKRTNSLLKVKKMNTLDLQIIGFEEGSGRLTRTLGAILVRYKDGNIVKVGSGFTDGLREEIWKNQGKYLDTICEISYFEETTNADGGKSLRFPIFKDFRTDKLEADF
;
A
#
# COMPACT_ATOMS: atom_id res chain seq x y z
N MET A 1 -5.49 33.04 9.34
CA MET A 1 -6.72 33.02 8.51
C MET A 1 -6.47 33.38 7.05
N LYS A 2 -5.87 34.51 6.71
CA LYS A 2 -5.54 34.89 5.31
C LYS A 2 -4.80 33.79 4.52
N THR A 3 -3.91 33.06 5.20
CA THR A 3 -3.16 31.95 4.58
C THR A 3 -4.06 30.78 4.19
N LEU A 4 -5.08 30.43 4.99
CA LEU A 4 -6.03 29.37 4.68
C LEU A 4 -6.96 29.77 3.54
N GLN A 5 -7.39 31.03 3.47
CA GLN A 5 -8.17 31.56 2.34
C GLN A 5 -7.36 31.49 1.05
N HIS A 6 -6.09 31.90 1.08
CA HIS A 6 -5.18 31.82 -0.06
C HIS A 6 -5.01 30.35 -0.54
N PHE A 7 -4.83 29.41 0.39
CA PHE A 7 -4.79 27.99 0.04
C PHE A 7 -6.13 27.48 -0.52
N ASN A 8 -7.27 27.98 -0.03
CA ASN A 8 -8.59 27.64 -0.58
C ASN A 8 -8.74 28.12 -2.05
N GLU A 9 -8.20 29.27 -2.41
CA GLU A 9 -8.17 29.75 -3.79
C GLU A 9 -7.35 28.82 -4.69
N PHE A 10 -6.17 28.42 -4.24
CA PHE A 10 -5.36 27.38 -4.91
C PHE A 10 -6.14 26.07 -5.08
N VAL A 11 -6.81 25.58 -4.04
CA VAL A 11 -7.60 24.33 -4.10
C VAL A 11 -8.72 24.45 -5.13
N LYS A 12 -9.45 25.56 -5.16
CA LYS A 12 -10.48 25.81 -6.18
C LYS A 12 -9.92 25.80 -7.58
N GLU A 13 -8.76 26.45 -7.78
CA GLU A 13 -8.12 26.53 -9.09
C GLU A 13 -7.64 25.14 -9.54
N ILE A 14 -6.90 24.40 -8.73
CA ILE A 14 -6.35 23.09 -9.13
C ILE A 14 -7.43 22.02 -9.34
N THR A 15 -8.58 22.15 -8.69
CA THR A 15 -9.72 21.24 -8.86
C THR A 15 -10.65 21.59 -10.01
N ALA A 16 -10.46 22.74 -10.66
CA ALA A 16 -11.30 23.18 -11.78
C ALA A 16 -11.23 22.26 -13.01
N SER A 17 -10.17 21.42 -13.12
CA SER A 17 -10.04 20.44 -14.19
C SER A 17 -9.47 19.11 -13.68
N ALA A 18 -9.97 18.00 -14.25
CA ALA A 18 -9.40 16.65 -14.02
C ALA A 18 -8.09 16.41 -14.79
N SER A 19 -7.73 17.26 -15.76
CA SER A 19 -6.54 17.10 -16.60
C SER A 19 -5.25 17.14 -15.78
N ARG A 20 -4.42 16.08 -15.91
CA ARG A 20 -3.12 16.00 -15.24
C ARG A 20 -2.20 17.15 -15.65
N LYS A 21 -2.19 17.52 -16.94
CA LYS A 21 -1.38 18.63 -17.44
C LYS A 21 -1.81 19.96 -16.81
N TYR A 22 -3.13 20.24 -16.80
CA TYR A 22 -3.68 21.42 -16.14
C TYR A 22 -3.22 21.53 -14.68
N LYS A 23 -3.32 20.43 -13.93
CA LYS A 23 -2.90 20.39 -12.51
C LYS A 23 -1.40 20.64 -12.34
N GLN A 24 -0.56 20.12 -13.24
CA GLN A 24 0.88 20.42 -13.24
C GLN A 24 1.16 21.89 -13.57
N ASP A 25 0.42 22.49 -14.47
CA ASP A 25 0.54 23.92 -14.80
C ASP A 25 0.16 24.79 -13.58
N ILE A 26 -0.91 24.44 -12.86
CA ILE A 26 -1.29 25.14 -11.61
C ILE A 26 -0.23 24.96 -10.52
N LEU A 27 0.27 23.74 -10.30
CA LEU A 27 1.37 23.52 -9.37
C LEU A 27 2.60 24.35 -9.74
N THR A 28 2.92 24.46 -11.03
CA THR A 28 4.05 25.26 -11.53
C THR A 28 3.84 26.77 -11.27
N LYS A 29 2.62 27.25 -11.41
CA LYS A 29 2.24 28.64 -11.09
C LYS A 29 2.54 28.99 -9.63
N TYR A 30 2.28 28.05 -8.71
CA TYR A 30 2.42 28.23 -7.26
C TYR A 30 3.70 27.61 -6.67
N LYS A 31 4.65 27.17 -7.51
CA LYS A 31 5.82 26.41 -7.04
C LYS A 31 6.70 27.16 -6.03
N ASP A 32 6.77 28.48 -6.12
CA ASP A 32 7.59 29.34 -5.26
C ASP A 32 6.77 29.99 -4.12
N ASP A 33 5.50 29.61 -3.95
CA ASP A 33 4.61 30.11 -2.90
C ASP A 33 4.79 29.30 -1.62
N GLU A 34 5.48 29.84 -0.63
CA GLU A 34 5.79 29.18 0.64
C GLU A 34 4.53 28.78 1.43
N VAL A 35 3.44 29.55 1.32
CA VAL A 35 2.18 29.27 2.00
C VAL A 35 1.55 28.01 1.40
N ILE A 36 1.48 27.94 0.07
CA ILE A 36 0.95 26.77 -0.64
C ILE A 36 1.82 25.54 -0.37
N GLN A 37 3.14 25.67 -0.45
CA GLN A 37 4.06 24.57 -0.11
C GLN A 37 3.84 24.04 1.31
N LYS A 38 3.66 24.92 2.29
CA LYS A 38 3.44 24.54 3.69
C LYS A 38 2.14 23.77 3.87
N TYR A 39 1.04 24.19 3.23
CA TYR A 39 -0.22 23.45 3.26
C TYR A 39 -0.16 22.12 2.50
N LEU A 40 0.55 22.06 1.38
CA LEU A 40 0.78 20.79 0.66
C LEU A 40 1.57 19.81 1.52
N LYS A 41 2.60 20.27 2.27
CA LYS A 41 3.28 19.41 3.26
C LYS A 41 2.31 18.92 4.33
N ILE A 42 1.53 19.80 4.93
CA ILE A 42 0.54 19.42 5.94
C ILE A 42 -0.41 18.35 5.40
N ALA A 43 -0.89 18.49 4.16
CA ALA A 43 -1.82 17.54 3.54
C ALA A 43 -1.18 16.21 3.17
N TYR A 44 0.02 16.22 2.59
CA TYR A 44 0.58 15.07 1.88
C TYR A 44 1.79 14.42 2.55
N ASP A 45 2.45 15.06 3.55
CA ASP A 45 3.57 14.45 4.26
C ASP A 45 3.07 13.24 5.08
N PRO A 46 3.49 12.00 4.76
CA PRO A 46 3.02 10.81 5.44
C PRO A 46 3.51 10.70 6.89
N TYR A 47 4.57 11.44 7.25
CA TYR A 47 5.13 11.44 8.60
C TYR A 47 4.46 12.48 9.52
N LEU A 48 3.73 13.43 8.96
CA LEU A 48 2.87 14.34 9.75
C LEU A 48 1.53 13.67 10.02
N ILE A 49 1.31 13.27 11.26
CA ILE A 49 0.12 12.53 11.69
C ILE A 49 -0.55 13.28 12.82
N PHE A 50 -1.84 13.54 12.71
CA PHE A 50 -2.62 14.23 13.73
C PHE A 50 -3.51 13.27 14.54
N GLY A 51 -3.71 12.03 14.10
CA GLY A 51 -4.52 11.01 14.80
C GLY A 51 -5.99 11.37 14.96
N ILE A 52 -6.50 12.32 14.18
CA ILE A 52 -7.87 12.82 14.25
C ILE A 52 -8.62 12.38 13.00
N SER A 53 -9.59 11.48 13.20
CA SER A 53 -10.54 11.09 12.16
C SER A 53 -11.76 12.03 12.17
N GLU A 54 -12.52 12.01 11.09
CA GLU A 54 -13.77 12.77 10.97
C GLU A 54 -14.74 12.45 12.12
N LYS A 55 -14.87 11.18 12.51
CA LYS A 55 -15.68 10.73 13.64
C LYS A 55 -15.21 11.32 14.98
N LYS A 56 -13.89 11.42 15.20
CA LYS A 56 -13.34 12.07 16.39
C LYS A 56 -13.60 13.57 16.37
N LEU A 57 -13.46 14.20 15.20
CA LEU A 57 -13.67 15.63 15.01
C LEU A 57 -15.13 16.05 15.23
N ALA A 58 -16.08 15.16 14.93
CA ALA A 58 -17.52 15.41 15.15
C ALA A 58 -17.96 15.32 16.63
N LYS A 59 -17.10 14.87 17.53
CA LYS A 59 -17.44 14.76 18.97
C LYS A 59 -17.33 16.12 19.66
N SER A 60 -18.39 16.55 20.36
CA SER A 60 -18.35 17.73 21.24
C SER A 60 -17.44 17.49 22.44
N VAL A 61 -16.71 18.53 22.85
CA VAL A 61 -15.76 18.49 23.99
C VAL A 61 -16.06 19.60 24.98
N PRO A 62 -17.18 19.52 25.71
CA PRO A 62 -17.54 20.57 26.66
C PRO A 62 -16.54 20.64 27.82
N GLY A 63 -16.22 21.85 28.25
CA GLY A 63 -15.47 22.11 29.48
C GLY A 63 -13.94 22.01 29.40
N MET A 64 -13.37 21.83 28.20
CA MET A 64 -11.91 21.89 28.01
C MET A 64 -11.46 23.28 27.56
N ASN A 65 -10.38 23.77 28.15
CA ASN A 65 -9.74 25.01 27.68
C ASN A 65 -8.89 24.71 26.46
N PRO A 66 -9.04 25.45 25.35
CA PRO A 66 -8.20 25.26 24.16
C PRO A 66 -6.75 25.64 24.46
N TYR A 67 -5.83 25.02 23.74
CA TYR A 67 -4.44 25.47 23.71
C TYR A 67 -4.36 26.86 23.06
N PRO A 68 -3.57 27.79 23.60
CA PRO A 68 -3.43 29.12 23.01
C PRO A 68 -2.70 29.02 21.67
N CYS A 69 -3.45 29.08 20.58
CA CYS A 69 -2.93 29.22 19.23
C CYS A 69 -3.75 30.27 18.46
N ASP A 70 -3.04 31.16 17.76
CA ASP A 70 -3.63 32.29 17.04
C ASP A 70 -3.61 32.09 15.52
N SER A 71 -2.93 31.04 15.06
CA SER A 71 -2.83 30.73 13.63
C SER A 71 -3.17 29.25 13.33
N VAL A 72 -3.54 29.00 12.08
CA VAL A 72 -3.77 27.63 11.60
C VAL A 72 -2.48 26.80 11.64
N PHE A 73 -1.32 27.42 11.41
CA PHE A 73 -0.04 26.71 11.45
C PHE A 73 0.34 26.32 12.89
N GLU A 74 0.12 27.19 13.86
CA GLU A 74 0.29 26.84 15.30
C GLU A 74 -0.62 25.69 15.73
N LEU A 75 -1.85 25.61 15.18
CA LEU A 75 -2.73 24.47 15.39
C LEU A 75 -2.09 23.18 14.87
N PHE A 76 -1.53 23.18 13.66
CA PHE A 76 -0.89 21.99 13.11
C PHE A 76 0.37 21.60 13.88
N ASP A 77 1.18 22.56 14.29
CA ASP A 77 2.34 22.33 15.16
C ASP A 77 1.91 21.70 16.49
N TYR A 78 0.85 22.25 17.11
CA TYR A 78 0.25 21.68 18.32
C TYR A 78 -0.26 20.25 18.11
N LEU A 79 -1.01 19.99 17.05
CA LEU A 79 -1.53 18.65 16.74
C LEU A 79 -0.41 17.63 16.50
N THR A 80 0.71 18.05 15.90
CA THR A 80 1.87 17.20 15.68
C THR A 80 2.50 16.73 16.99
N ILE A 81 2.54 17.60 18.00
CA ILE A 81 3.14 17.32 19.30
C ILE A 81 2.17 16.51 20.21
N HIS A 82 0.87 16.80 20.15
CA HIS A 82 -0.14 16.28 21.08
C HIS A 82 -0.97 15.12 20.51
N ASN A 83 -0.51 14.49 19.45
CA ASN A 83 -1.13 13.34 18.81
C ASN A 83 -0.79 12.02 19.54
N THR A 84 -1.04 11.97 20.84
CA THR A 84 -0.61 10.83 21.68
C THR A 84 -1.65 9.71 21.78
N GLY A 85 -2.85 9.90 21.26
CA GLY A 85 -3.96 8.94 21.39
C GLY A 85 -4.56 8.85 22.79
N ARG A 86 -4.06 9.58 23.78
CA ARG A 86 -4.65 9.66 25.13
C ARG A 86 -5.92 10.50 25.10
N ASP A 87 -6.94 10.10 25.84
CA ASP A 87 -8.23 10.79 25.86
C ASP A 87 -8.14 12.28 26.25
N CYS A 88 -7.29 12.63 27.23
CA CYS A 88 -7.09 14.01 27.63
C CYS A 88 -6.45 14.85 26.53
N ASP A 89 -5.45 14.32 25.83
CA ASP A 89 -4.76 15.05 24.77
C ASP A 89 -5.66 15.20 23.55
N VAL A 90 -6.43 14.16 23.19
CA VAL A 90 -7.43 14.22 22.12
C VAL A 90 -8.49 15.27 22.42
N LYS A 91 -9.01 15.34 23.65
CA LYS A 91 -10.00 16.34 24.06
C LYS A 91 -9.45 17.76 23.99
N LEU A 92 -8.22 17.97 24.46
CA LEU A 92 -7.56 19.26 24.38
C LEU A 92 -7.31 19.70 22.92
N CYS A 93 -6.89 18.77 22.05
CA CYS A 93 -6.77 19.00 20.61
C CYS A 93 -8.12 19.39 19.99
N GLN A 94 -9.21 18.69 20.31
CA GLN A 94 -10.55 19.00 19.81
C GLN A 94 -11.00 20.40 20.25
N ALA A 95 -10.81 20.77 21.50
CA ALA A 95 -11.15 22.10 22.00
C ALA A 95 -10.36 23.21 21.27
N THR A 96 -9.09 22.94 20.91
CA THR A 96 -8.26 23.86 20.14
C THR A 96 -8.75 23.99 18.69
N ILE A 97 -9.13 22.85 18.08
CA ILE A 97 -9.71 22.80 16.73
C ILE A 97 -11.03 23.60 16.69
N GLU A 98 -11.92 23.41 17.65
CA GLU A 98 -13.18 24.14 17.76
C GLU A 98 -12.97 25.66 17.84
N LYS A 99 -11.98 26.10 18.65
CA LYS A 99 -11.60 27.52 18.70
C LYS A 99 -11.16 28.06 17.35
N VAL A 100 -10.32 27.32 16.62
CA VAL A 100 -9.82 27.73 15.29
C VAL A 100 -10.94 27.66 14.24
N PHE A 101 -11.83 26.68 14.32
CA PHE A 101 -12.99 26.59 13.42
C PHE A 101 -13.91 27.80 13.53
N ALA A 102 -14.12 28.34 14.72
CA ALA A 102 -14.93 29.53 14.92
C ALA A 102 -14.39 30.75 14.15
N THR A 103 -13.11 30.74 13.79
CA THR A 103 -12.45 31.82 13.04
C THR A 103 -12.14 31.48 11.58
N ALA A 104 -12.50 30.28 11.10
CA ALA A 104 -12.15 29.77 9.77
C ALA A 104 -13.15 30.13 8.66
N GLU A 105 -13.70 31.33 8.67
CA GLU A 105 -14.73 31.89 7.77
C GLU A 105 -14.73 31.30 6.35
N GLY A 106 -15.75 30.45 6.01
CA GLY A 106 -15.92 29.83 4.71
C GLY A 106 -14.91 28.74 4.33
N CYS A 107 -13.88 28.51 5.15
CA CYS A 107 -12.81 27.51 4.92
C CYS A 107 -12.82 26.36 5.92
N THR A 108 -13.87 26.21 6.71
CA THR A 108 -13.98 25.16 7.76
C THR A 108 -13.86 23.75 7.17
N TRP A 109 -14.45 23.52 6.00
CA TRP A 109 -14.34 22.24 5.30
C TRP A 109 -12.88 21.88 4.96
N LEU A 110 -12.13 22.84 4.43
CA LEU A 110 -10.72 22.66 4.06
C LEU A 110 -9.84 22.38 5.28
N LEU A 111 -10.09 23.10 6.39
CA LEU A 111 -9.38 22.86 7.64
C LEU A 111 -9.67 21.45 8.19
N LYS A 112 -10.91 20.97 8.09
CA LYS A 112 -11.28 19.59 8.46
C LYS A 112 -10.53 18.56 7.61
N GLU A 113 -10.51 18.72 6.29
CA GLU A 113 -9.79 17.79 5.40
C GLU A 113 -8.27 17.77 5.68
N LEU A 114 -7.68 18.93 5.95
CA LEU A 114 -6.26 19.01 6.32
C LEU A 114 -5.97 18.29 7.66
N ILE A 115 -6.81 18.48 8.67
CA ILE A 115 -6.68 17.83 9.99
C ILE A 115 -6.88 16.30 9.88
N CYS A 116 -7.87 15.87 9.10
CA CYS A 116 -8.13 14.45 8.88
C CYS A 116 -7.15 13.80 7.87
N LYS A 117 -6.27 14.60 7.24
CA LYS A 117 -5.34 14.12 6.19
C LYS A 117 -6.06 13.52 4.98
N ASP A 118 -7.23 14.07 4.62
CA ASP A 118 -8.13 13.56 3.55
C ASP A 118 -8.32 14.58 2.41
N LEU A 119 -7.37 15.48 2.22
CA LEU A 119 -7.43 16.47 1.15
C LEU A 119 -7.34 15.82 -0.23
N SER A 120 -8.45 15.89 -0.99
CA SER A 120 -8.55 15.30 -2.33
C SER A 120 -8.59 16.36 -3.43
N ILE A 121 -7.42 16.81 -3.89
CA ILE A 121 -7.27 17.74 -5.04
C ILE A 121 -6.90 17.03 -6.35
N GLY A 122 -6.89 15.69 -6.35
CA GLY A 122 -6.66 14.87 -7.54
C GLY A 122 -5.22 14.92 -8.06
N VAL A 123 -4.24 15.17 -7.19
CA VAL A 123 -2.81 14.96 -7.41
C VAL A 123 -2.24 14.08 -6.30
N ASP A 124 -1.18 13.34 -6.61
CA ASP A 124 -0.42 12.55 -5.64
C ASP A 124 0.92 13.26 -5.31
N SER A 125 1.60 12.77 -4.28
CA SER A 125 2.91 13.29 -3.85
C SER A 125 3.96 13.25 -4.99
N LYS A 126 3.88 12.29 -5.91
CA LYS A 126 4.78 12.19 -7.06
C LYS A 126 4.54 13.32 -8.05
N THR A 127 3.28 13.67 -8.29
CA THR A 127 2.92 14.80 -9.15
C THR A 127 3.37 16.12 -8.53
N ILE A 128 3.18 16.30 -7.21
CA ILE A 128 3.67 17.48 -6.49
C ILE A 128 5.20 17.58 -6.59
N ASN A 129 5.90 16.49 -6.26
CA ASN A 129 7.37 16.44 -6.29
C ASN A 129 7.96 16.55 -7.70
N SER A 130 7.20 16.25 -8.76
CA SER A 130 7.66 16.47 -10.14
C SER A 130 7.79 17.96 -10.49
N VAL A 131 7.06 18.84 -9.78
CA VAL A 131 7.08 20.30 -9.97
C VAL A 131 7.85 21.00 -8.85
N MET A 132 7.74 20.49 -7.63
CA MET A 132 8.38 21.00 -6.41
C MET A 132 9.26 19.88 -5.81
N PRO A 133 10.47 19.64 -6.35
CA PRO A 133 11.31 18.50 -5.97
C PRO A 133 11.60 18.43 -4.48
N GLY A 134 11.30 17.28 -3.85
CA GLY A 134 11.56 17.05 -2.43
C GLY A 134 10.63 17.79 -1.46
N LEU A 135 9.57 18.44 -1.94
CA LEU A 135 8.61 19.13 -1.06
C LEU A 135 7.91 18.15 -0.12
N ILE A 136 7.44 17.04 -0.65
CA ILE A 136 6.74 16.01 0.11
C ILE A 136 7.70 14.84 0.33
N PRO A 137 7.99 14.45 1.59
CA PRO A 137 8.73 13.23 1.87
C PRO A 137 8.04 12.03 1.23
N THR A 138 8.80 11.14 0.61
CA THR A 138 8.23 9.93 0.01
C THR A 138 8.21 8.79 1.03
N PHE A 139 7.12 8.02 1.03
CA PHE A 139 7.02 6.75 1.75
C PHE A 139 7.07 5.63 0.71
N ASP A 140 8.22 5.52 0.06
CA ASP A 140 8.43 4.46 -0.92
C ASP A 140 9.02 3.22 -0.24
N VAL A 141 8.62 2.04 -0.71
CA VAL A 141 9.13 0.75 -0.26
C VAL A 141 9.64 -0.05 -1.46
N GLN A 142 10.52 -1.00 -1.19
CA GLN A 142 10.97 -1.93 -2.23
C GLN A 142 9.80 -2.80 -2.71
N LEU A 143 9.64 -2.88 -4.03
CA LEU A 143 8.59 -3.67 -4.68
C LEU A 143 9.18 -4.67 -5.65
N ALA A 144 8.65 -5.89 -5.62
CA ALA A 144 9.09 -6.99 -6.46
C ALA A 144 8.55 -6.91 -7.89
N ASN A 145 9.38 -7.21 -8.88
CA ASN A 145 8.95 -7.64 -10.20
C ASN A 145 8.57 -9.14 -10.20
N LYS A 146 7.98 -9.62 -11.29
CA LYS A 146 7.69 -11.04 -11.45
C LYS A 146 8.94 -11.76 -11.98
N TYR A 147 9.28 -12.90 -11.37
CA TYR A 147 10.44 -13.69 -11.79
C TYR A 147 10.31 -14.18 -13.23
N PHE A 148 9.16 -14.74 -13.62
CA PHE A 148 8.95 -15.29 -14.96
C PHE A 148 8.99 -14.24 -16.08
N ASP A 149 8.83 -12.96 -15.76
CA ASP A 149 9.01 -11.87 -16.72
C ASP A 149 10.49 -11.40 -16.79
N LYS A 150 11.35 -11.85 -15.85
CA LYS A 150 12.71 -11.33 -15.62
C LYS A 150 13.68 -12.40 -15.07
N PRO A 151 13.69 -13.64 -15.62
CA PRO A 151 14.53 -14.73 -15.08
C PRO A 151 16.02 -14.44 -15.18
N GLU A 152 16.46 -13.67 -16.16
CA GLU A 152 17.86 -13.31 -16.41
C GLU A 152 18.51 -12.54 -15.22
N TYR A 153 17.70 -11.95 -14.34
CA TYR A 153 18.23 -11.16 -13.23
C TYR A 153 18.80 -12.00 -12.08
N VAL A 154 18.56 -13.29 -12.02
CA VAL A 154 19.13 -14.22 -11.02
C VAL A 154 20.28 -15.05 -11.57
N GLU A 155 20.45 -15.11 -12.89
CA GLU A 155 21.49 -15.91 -13.54
C GLU A 155 22.90 -15.45 -13.08
N GLY A 156 23.70 -16.41 -12.63
CA GLY A 156 25.07 -16.15 -12.15
C GLY A 156 25.20 -15.32 -10.88
N LYS A 157 24.08 -15.03 -10.19
CA LYS A 157 24.10 -14.29 -8.94
C LYS A 157 23.75 -15.17 -7.75
N GLU A 158 24.29 -14.83 -6.59
CA GLU A 158 23.82 -15.39 -5.34
C GLU A 158 22.49 -14.76 -4.96
N PHE A 159 21.52 -15.58 -4.63
CA PHE A 159 20.19 -15.15 -4.21
C PHE A 159 19.66 -15.97 -3.04
N ALA A 160 18.76 -15.38 -2.27
CA ALA A 160 18.03 -16.05 -1.20
C ALA A 160 16.57 -16.19 -1.54
N ILE A 161 15.98 -17.31 -1.15
CA ILE A 161 14.55 -17.61 -1.33
C ILE A 161 13.87 -17.60 0.04
N THR A 162 12.74 -16.89 0.15
CA THR A 162 11.87 -16.89 1.33
C THR A 162 10.44 -17.18 0.92
N THR A 163 9.60 -17.63 1.85
CA THR A 163 8.17 -17.79 1.61
C THR A 163 7.54 -16.45 1.25
N LYS A 164 6.67 -16.43 0.25
CA LYS A 164 5.84 -15.28 -0.02
C LYS A 164 4.58 -15.34 0.83
N ILE A 165 4.54 -14.51 1.86
CA ILE A 165 3.41 -14.42 2.77
C ILE A 165 2.26 -13.62 2.10
N ASP A 166 1.04 -14.10 2.25
CA ASP A 166 -0.18 -13.35 1.93
C ASP A 166 -0.62 -12.60 3.20
N GLY A 167 -0.31 -11.34 3.28
CA GLY A 167 -0.58 -10.48 4.43
C GLY A 167 -0.76 -9.02 4.00
N GLY A 168 -0.80 -8.13 4.96
CA GLY A 168 -0.72 -6.70 4.73
C GLY A 168 0.70 -6.21 4.92
N ARG A 169 1.28 -5.51 3.92
CA ARG A 169 2.59 -4.89 4.13
C ARG A 169 2.55 -3.96 5.33
N ILE A 170 3.52 -4.12 6.22
CA ILE A 170 3.69 -3.28 7.40
C ILE A 170 5.15 -2.84 7.52
N ILE A 171 5.32 -1.54 7.72
CA ILE A 171 6.60 -0.92 8.06
C ILE A 171 6.51 -0.48 9.51
N ALA A 172 7.37 -1.01 10.35
CA ALA A 172 7.45 -0.66 11.76
C ALA A 172 8.69 0.21 11.99
N ILE A 173 8.50 1.41 12.50
CA ILE A 173 9.57 2.38 12.75
C ILE A 173 9.65 2.63 14.26
N LYS A 174 10.82 2.33 14.87
CA LYS A 174 11.15 2.75 16.22
C LYS A 174 12.16 3.87 16.14
N GLU A 175 11.80 5.04 16.63
CA GLU A 175 12.65 6.23 16.60
C GLU A 175 12.50 7.03 17.89
N ASN A 176 13.62 7.36 18.53
CA ASN A 176 13.66 8.15 19.78
C ASN A 176 12.69 7.63 20.84
N GLY A 177 12.65 6.30 21.04
CA GLY A 177 11.78 5.65 22.02
C GLY A 177 10.30 5.64 21.67
N SER A 178 9.91 6.02 20.46
CA SER A 178 8.53 5.96 19.96
C SER A 178 8.40 4.96 18.82
N VAL A 179 7.24 4.30 18.72
CA VAL A 179 6.95 3.31 17.67
C VAL A 179 5.80 3.80 16.79
N SER A 180 5.92 3.57 15.50
CA SER A 180 4.87 3.83 14.52
C SER A 180 4.82 2.73 13.48
N PHE A 181 3.61 2.37 13.06
CA PHE A 181 3.36 1.35 12.04
C PHE A 181 2.66 1.96 10.83
N PHE A 182 3.10 1.58 9.63
CA PHE A 182 2.58 2.12 8.38
C PHE A 182 2.25 1.02 7.39
N THR A 183 1.21 1.26 6.61
CA THR A 183 0.94 0.45 5.41
C THR A 183 1.97 0.73 4.33
N ARG A 184 1.97 -0.08 3.28
CA ARG A 184 2.79 0.14 2.08
C ARG A 184 2.63 1.55 1.45
N ALA A 185 1.48 2.18 1.63
CA ALA A 185 1.17 3.49 1.09
C ALA A 185 1.46 4.64 2.05
N GLY A 186 2.05 4.35 3.23
CA GLY A 186 2.36 5.35 4.25
C GLY A 186 1.16 5.72 5.14
N GLN A 187 0.04 5.00 5.04
CA GLN A 187 -1.07 5.18 5.98
C GLN A 187 -0.73 4.50 7.30
N ARG A 188 -1.06 5.13 8.42
CA ARG A 188 -0.75 4.60 9.73
C ARG A 188 -1.68 3.44 10.10
N TYR A 189 -1.10 2.38 10.67
CA TYR A 189 -1.82 1.40 11.47
C TYR A 189 -1.89 1.90 12.91
N GLU A 190 -3.08 2.11 13.43
CA GLU A 190 -3.29 2.47 14.83
C GLU A 190 -3.74 1.26 15.66
N GLY A 191 -3.46 1.29 16.97
CA GLY A 191 -3.97 0.32 17.92
C GLY A 191 -3.32 -1.07 17.90
N LEU A 192 -2.13 -1.24 17.30
CA LEU A 192 -1.35 -2.48 17.33
C LEU A 192 -0.57 -2.59 18.64
N VAL A 193 -1.29 -2.59 19.77
CA VAL A 193 -0.72 -2.44 21.13
C VAL A 193 0.28 -3.51 21.52
N ASP A 194 0.06 -4.76 21.09
CA ASP A 194 0.95 -5.87 21.41
C ASP A 194 2.28 -5.76 20.65
N LEU A 195 2.22 -5.39 19.35
CA LEU A 195 3.41 -5.16 18.54
C LEU A 195 4.17 -3.94 19.05
N GLU A 196 3.47 -2.85 19.39
CA GLU A 196 4.09 -1.63 19.92
C GLU A 196 4.89 -1.91 21.17
N LYS A 197 4.28 -2.62 22.14
CA LYS A 197 4.95 -3.00 23.38
C LYS A 197 6.19 -3.84 23.16
N GLU A 198 6.09 -4.92 22.37
CA GLU A 198 7.24 -5.79 22.11
C GLU A 198 8.35 -5.07 21.33
N MET A 199 7.99 -4.18 20.39
CA MET A 199 8.97 -3.39 19.65
C MET A 199 9.70 -2.39 20.55
N LEU A 200 8.99 -1.71 21.46
CA LEU A 200 9.60 -0.82 22.45
C LEU A 200 10.59 -1.55 23.34
N ASP A 201 10.24 -2.75 23.79
CA ASP A 201 11.04 -3.51 24.74
C ASP A 201 12.28 -4.18 24.10
N ARG A 202 12.19 -4.66 22.85
CA ARG A 202 13.13 -5.66 22.29
C ARG A 202 13.84 -5.24 21.02
N ILE A 203 13.25 -4.37 20.19
CA ILE A 203 13.89 -3.89 18.96
C ILE A 203 14.79 -2.68 19.27
N PRO A 204 16.01 -2.60 18.69
CA PRO A 204 16.87 -1.44 18.86
C PRO A 204 16.19 -0.13 18.48
N ASP A 205 16.52 0.96 19.16
CA ASP A 205 16.05 2.29 18.79
C ASP A 205 16.66 2.74 17.44
N ASN A 206 15.98 3.65 16.76
CA ASN A 206 16.35 4.18 15.44
C ASN A 206 16.49 3.08 14.36
N PHE A 207 15.57 2.10 14.41
CA PHE A 207 15.53 0.99 13.46
C PHE A 207 14.16 0.82 12.82
N VAL A 208 14.16 0.44 11.54
CA VAL A 208 12.97 0.14 10.73
C VAL A 208 12.94 -1.35 10.44
N LEU A 209 11.77 -1.96 10.65
CA LEU A 209 11.46 -3.31 10.20
C LEU A 209 10.47 -3.23 9.04
N ASP A 210 10.73 -4.03 8.01
CA ASP A 210 9.88 -4.19 6.84
C ASP A 210 9.35 -5.63 6.80
N GLY A 211 8.03 -5.78 6.73
CA GLY A 211 7.42 -7.10 6.88
C GLY A 211 5.99 -7.17 6.40
N GLU A 212 5.35 -8.27 6.74
CA GLU A 212 3.96 -8.56 6.44
C GLU A 212 3.21 -8.83 7.75
N ILE A 213 2.06 -8.17 7.97
CA ILE A 213 1.19 -8.44 9.12
C ILE A 213 0.23 -9.58 8.79
N THR A 214 0.16 -10.55 9.69
CA THR A 214 -0.70 -11.73 9.59
C THR A 214 -1.28 -12.09 10.95
N LEU A 215 -2.04 -13.19 11.04
CA LEU A 215 -2.53 -13.71 12.33
C LEU A 215 -1.36 -14.18 13.22
N LEU A 216 -1.53 -14.07 14.53
CA LEU A 216 -0.55 -14.56 15.50
C LEU A 216 -0.29 -16.07 15.33
N ASP A 217 -1.33 -16.83 15.08
CA ASP A 217 -1.34 -18.28 14.87
C ASP A 217 -1.49 -18.69 13.40
N TYR A 218 -1.01 -17.87 12.47
CA TYR A 218 -1.18 -18.01 11.01
C TYR A 218 -0.83 -19.41 10.48
N LYS A 219 0.05 -20.15 11.15
CA LYS A 219 0.46 -21.51 10.76
C LYS A 219 -0.67 -22.54 10.84
N ASN A 220 -1.76 -22.21 11.54
CA ASN A 220 -2.96 -23.06 11.68
C ASN A 220 -4.00 -22.82 10.59
N TYR A 221 -3.75 -21.89 9.67
CA TYR A 221 -4.66 -21.45 8.63
C TYR A 221 -4.04 -21.58 7.25
N ASP A 222 -4.89 -21.71 6.23
CA ASP A 222 -4.48 -21.44 4.86
C ASP A 222 -4.10 -19.96 4.74
N SER A 223 -3.09 -19.66 3.91
CA SER A 223 -2.58 -18.31 3.71
C SER A 223 -3.69 -17.27 3.46
N LYS A 224 -4.68 -17.62 2.62
CA LYS A 224 -5.82 -16.78 2.27
C LYS A 224 -6.73 -16.46 3.47
N ASP A 225 -7.00 -17.45 4.31
CA ASP A 225 -7.87 -17.26 5.48
C ASP A 225 -7.15 -16.49 6.57
N ALA A 226 -5.85 -16.74 6.78
CA ALA A 226 -5.01 -15.94 7.66
C ALA A 226 -5.01 -14.45 7.22
N TYR A 227 -4.83 -14.19 5.93
CA TYR A 227 -4.91 -12.83 5.37
C TYR A 227 -6.24 -12.15 5.65
N LYS A 228 -7.36 -12.81 5.31
CA LYS A 228 -8.71 -12.23 5.49
C LYS A 228 -8.97 -11.85 6.94
N GLN A 229 -8.62 -12.74 7.88
CA GLN A 229 -8.84 -12.51 9.30
C GLN A 229 -7.91 -11.41 9.84
N ALA A 230 -6.62 -11.43 9.49
CA ALA A 230 -5.68 -10.38 9.86
C ALA A 230 -6.14 -9.00 9.35
N MET A 231 -6.59 -8.90 8.09
CA MET A 231 -7.09 -7.64 7.52
C MET A 231 -8.40 -7.18 8.19
N LYS A 232 -9.23 -8.08 8.68
CA LYS A 232 -10.41 -7.73 9.47
C LYS A 232 -10.01 -7.09 10.80
N ILE A 233 -9.01 -7.66 11.49
CA ILE A 233 -8.48 -7.13 12.75
C ILE A 233 -7.83 -5.75 12.51
N THR A 234 -6.98 -5.63 11.49
CA THR A 234 -6.23 -4.38 11.22
C THR A 234 -7.12 -3.20 10.82
N ARG A 235 -8.33 -3.45 10.35
CA ARG A 235 -9.32 -2.42 9.97
C ARG A 235 -10.28 -2.02 11.09
N ALA A 236 -10.22 -2.70 12.24
CA ALA A 236 -11.07 -2.36 13.38
C ALA A 236 -10.67 -0.99 13.99
N ASP A 237 -11.64 -0.26 14.54
CA ASP A 237 -11.42 1.04 15.18
C ASP A 237 -11.02 0.93 16.68
N SER A 238 -10.69 -0.29 17.16
CA SER A 238 -10.30 -0.59 18.54
C SER A 238 -8.84 -1.02 18.65
N GLU A 239 -8.38 -1.30 19.85
CA GLU A 239 -7.12 -2.02 20.09
C GLU A 239 -7.12 -3.35 19.33
N LYS A 240 -5.99 -3.70 18.75
CA LYS A 240 -5.82 -4.81 17.82
C LYS A 240 -4.90 -5.85 18.44
N HIS A 241 -5.47 -7.03 18.67
CA HIS A 241 -4.79 -8.18 19.24
C HIS A 241 -4.84 -9.36 18.27
N GLY A 242 -3.99 -10.35 18.49
CA GLY A 242 -4.00 -11.60 17.72
C GLY A 242 -3.37 -11.50 16.32
N VAL A 243 -2.55 -10.49 16.09
CA VAL A 243 -1.74 -10.33 14.88
C VAL A 243 -0.25 -10.30 15.21
N LYS A 244 0.58 -10.66 14.25
CA LYS A 244 2.04 -10.58 14.31
C LYS A 244 2.63 -10.03 13.01
N MET A 245 3.85 -9.56 13.08
CA MET A 245 4.63 -9.13 11.93
C MET A 245 5.68 -10.19 11.57
N LEU A 246 5.63 -10.66 10.33
CA LEU A 246 6.68 -11.49 9.73
C LEU A 246 7.69 -10.57 9.06
N VAL A 247 8.86 -10.46 9.63
CA VAL A 247 9.91 -9.52 9.20
C VAL A 247 10.75 -10.17 8.11
N PHE A 248 10.98 -9.47 7.01
CA PHE A 248 11.82 -9.95 5.91
C PHE A 248 12.96 -8.99 5.54
N ASP A 249 12.89 -7.72 5.94
CA ASP A 249 13.96 -6.75 5.75
C ASP A 249 13.99 -5.73 6.91
N GLY A 250 15.08 -4.97 7.03
CA GLY A 250 15.21 -3.93 8.04
C GLY A 250 16.47 -3.09 7.84
N MET A 251 16.44 -1.88 8.39
CA MET A 251 17.54 -0.92 8.22
C MET A 251 17.48 0.19 9.26
N PRO A 252 18.56 0.99 9.43
CA PRO A 252 18.52 2.19 10.26
C PRO A 252 17.48 3.21 9.78
N VAL A 253 16.85 3.94 10.71
CA VAL A 253 15.89 5.02 10.40
C VAL A 253 16.51 6.10 9.51
N ALA A 254 17.81 6.40 9.70
CA ALA A 254 18.51 7.38 8.88
C ALA A 254 18.50 7.00 7.38
N ASP A 255 18.78 5.73 7.07
CA ASP A 255 18.77 5.21 5.68
C ASP A 255 17.34 5.20 5.12
N TRP A 256 16.36 4.85 5.94
CA TRP A 256 14.96 4.88 5.57
C TRP A 256 14.49 6.30 5.21
N LYS A 257 14.76 7.28 6.06
CA LYS A 257 14.39 8.69 5.83
C LYS A 257 15.12 9.29 4.62
N ALA A 258 16.39 8.90 4.42
CA ALA A 258 17.15 9.31 3.26
C ALA A 258 16.68 8.62 1.96
N GLN A 259 15.77 7.64 2.04
CA GLN A 259 15.35 6.77 0.92
C GLN A 259 16.56 6.18 0.17
N CYS A 260 17.61 5.84 0.92
CA CYS A 260 18.88 5.32 0.41
C CYS A 260 19.54 4.41 1.46
N CYS A 261 19.43 3.09 1.28
CA CYS A 261 20.13 2.12 2.10
C CYS A 261 21.27 1.47 1.29
N PRO A 262 22.53 1.77 1.59
CA PRO A 262 23.67 1.27 0.83
C PRO A 262 23.99 -0.20 1.12
N LEU A 263 23.47 -0.76 2.20
CA LEU A 263 23.74 -2.13 2.63
C LEU A 263 23.12 -3.14 1.67
N SER A 264 23.87 -4.21 1.37
CA SER A 264 23.35 -5.36 0.62
C SER A 264 22.26 -6.07 1.41
N TRP A 265 21.40 -6.85 0.70
CA TRP A 265 20.41 -7.68 1.37
C TRP A 265 21.02 -8.60 2.42
N SER A 266 22.15 -9.27 2.09
CA SER A 266 22.85 -10.15 3.04
C SER A 266 23.32 -9.43 4.29
N ALA A 267 23.79 -8.18 4.18
CA ALA A 267 24.20 -7.39 5.33
C ALA A 267 23.01 -6.99 6.21
N ARG A 268 21.89 -6.57 5.60
CA ARG A 268 20.64 -6.25 6.32
C ARG A 268 20.06 -7.50 6.99
N ARG A 269 20.06 -8.64 6.28
CA ARG A 269 19.62 -9.94 6.81
C ARG A 269 20.41 -10.36 8.04
N LYS A 270 21.73 -10.24 7.98
CA LYS A 270 22.60 -10.56 9.12
C LYS A 270 22.34 -9.66 10.33
N ALA A 271 22.05 -8.38 10.11
CA ALA A 271 21.65 -7.48 11.20
C ALA A 271 20.33 -7.91 11.86
N LEU A 272 19.35 -8.32 11.07
CA LEU A 272 18.10 -8.87 11.58
C LEU A 272 18.30 -10.16 12.37
N GLU A 273 19.13 -11.08 11.87
CA GLU A 273 19.47 -12.33 12.58
C GLU A 273 20.12 -12.05 13.93
N ILE A 274 20.97 -11.05 14.03
CA ILE A 274 21.58 -10.63 15.30
C ILE A 274 20.49 -10.10 16.26
N ILE A 275 19.54 -9.32 15.78
CA ILE A 275 18.45 -8.78 16.59
C ILE A 275 17.56 -9.92 17.07
N PHE A 276 17.08 -10.78 16.17
CA PHE A 276 16.11 -11.82 16.47
C PHE A 276 16.69 -13.03 17.23
N ASN A 277 17.99 -13.23 17.22
CA ASN A 277 18.67 -14.28 18.00
C ASN A 277 18.94 -13.88 19.46
N LYS A 278 18.76 -12.60 19.83
CA LYS A 278 19.01 -12.14 21.20
C LYS A 278 17.88 -12.46 22.17
N ASP A 279 16.67 -12.60 21.66
CA ASP A 279 15.46 -12.69 22.46
C ASP A 279 14.41 -13.61 21.84
N THR A 280 13.40 -13.97 22.63
CA THR A 280 12.20 -14.67 22.14
C THR A 280 11.13 -13.64 21.85
N TYR A 281 10.60 -13.65 20.65
CA TYR A 281 9.57 -12.74 20.17
C TYR A 281 8.24 -13.49 20.03
N VAL A 282 7.15 -12.84 20.40
CA VAL A 282 5.78 -13.38 20.25
C VAL A 282 5.10 -12.76 19.02
N TYR A 283 5.22 -11.44 18.92
CA TYR A 283 4.50 -10.65 17.91
C TYR A 283 5.37 -10.27 16.70
N PHE A 284 6.66 -10.56 16.75
CA PHE A 284 7.56 -10.45 15.60
C PHE A 284 8.21 -11.81 15.32
N GLU A 285 8.35 -12.16 14.06
CA GLU A 285 9.03 -13.38 13.63
C GLU A 285 9.88 -13.07 12.41
N LEU A 286 11.19 -13.37 12.46
CA LEU A 286 12.06 -13.23 11.30
C LEU A 286 11.74 -14.33 10.30
N LEU A 287 11.29 -13.97 9.10
CA LEU A 287 10.91 -14.93 8.06
C LEU A 287 12.12 -15.82 7.68
N PRO A 288 11.99 -17.15 7.73
CA PRO A 288 13.08 -18.06 7.41
C PRO A 288 13.56 -17.93 5.96
N VAL A 289 14.87 -18.06 5.76
CA VAL A 289 15.47 -18.27 4.44
C VAL A 289 15.38 -19.76 4.11
N LEU A 290 14.68 -20.09 3.03
CA LEU A 290 14.48 -21.48 2.58
C LEU A 290 15.70 -22.00 1.80
N TYR A 291 16.38 -21.09 1.08
CA TYR A 291 17.56 -21.39 0.29
C TYR A 291 18.40 -20.12 0.11
N GLN A 292 19.71 -20.29 0.09
CA GLN A 292 20.66 -19.26 -0.36
C GLN A 292 21.77 -19.92 -1.21
N GLY A 293 22.03 -19.38 -2.38
CA GLY A 293 23.02 -19.89 -3.32
C GLY A 293 22.76 -19.40 -4.74
N THR A 294 23.29 -20.13 -5.73
CA THR A 294 23.25 -19.76 -7.15
C THR A 294 22.43 -20.74 -8.02
N ASP A 295 21.91 -21.82 -7.43
CA ASP A 295 21.17 -22.85 -8.15
C ASP A 295 19.72 -22.43 -8.41
N THR A 296 19.43 -22.02 -9.64
CA THR A 296 18.10 -21.56 -10.07
C THR A 296 17.03 -22.67 -10.07
N SER A 297 17.43 -23.97 -10.10
CA SER A 297 16.47 -25.08 -10.02
C SER A 297 15.69 -25.08 -8.70
N LYS A 298 16.27 -24.55 -7.62
CA LYS A 298 15.65 -24.39 -6.31
C LYS A 298 14.45 -23.46 -6.31
N ILE A 299 14.36 -22.57 -7.28
CA ILE A 299 13.23 -21.62 -7.37
C ILE A 299 11.92 -22.38 -7.63
N THR A 300 11.91 -23.28 -8.61
CA THR A 300 10.71 -24.07 -8.96
C THR A 300 10.44 -25.12 -7.88
N GLU A 301 11.47 -25.82 -7.41
CA GLU A 301 11.35 -26.81 -6.33
C GLU A 301 10.67 -26.21 -5.08
N LEU A 302 11.15 -25.06 -4.62
CA LEU A 302 10.60 -24.40 -3.42
C LEU A 302 9.25 -23.74 -3.69
N LEU A 303 9.01 -23.24 -4.91
CA LEU A 303 7.69 -22.76 -5.30
C LEU A 303 6.65 -23.88 -5.14
N ASP A 304 6.92 -25.07 -5.72
CA ASP A 304 5.99 -26.19 -5.64
C ASP A 304 5.79 -26.68 -4.18
N ALA A 305 6.87 -26.69 -3.38
CA ALA A 305 6.79 -27.01 -1.96
C ALA A 305 5.92 -26.04 -1.16
N GLU A 306 6.08 -24.72 -1.41
CA GLU A 306 5.28 -23.70 -0.72
C GLU A 306 3.82 -23.70 -1.18
N ILE A 307 3.55 -23.95 -2.47
CA ILE A 307 2.19 -24.13 -2.97
C ILE A 307 1.52 -25.37 -2.33
N ALA A 308 2.27 -26.47 -2.18
CA ALA A 308 1.75 -27.67 -1.48
C ALA A 308 1.40 -27.40 0.00
N ARG A 309 2.09 -26.42 0.63
CA ARG A 309 1.79 -25.91 1.98
C ARG A 309 0.71 -24.81 1.98
N LYS A 310 0.06 -24.57 0.84
CA LYS A 310 -0.98 -23.55 0.65
C LYS A 310 -0.49 -22.10 0.91
N GLN A 311 0.80 -21.86 0.62
CA GLN A 311 1.37 -20.52 0.61
C GLN A 311 1.21 -19.88 -0.77
N GLU A 312 1.35 -18.54 -0.85
CA GLU A 312 1.16 -17.77 -2.08
C GLU A 312 2.25 -18.04 -3.14
N GLY A 313 3.42 -18.49 -2.71
CA GLY A 313 4.60 -18.72 -3.51
C GLY A 313 5.88 -18.37 -2.78
N VAL A 314 6.90 -17.93 -3.51
CA VAL A 314 8.20 -17.54 -2.94
C VAL A 314 8.67 -16.16 -3.40
N MET A 315 9.57 -15.58 -2.63
CA MET A 315 10.28 -14.34 -2.95
C MET A 315 11.76 -14.64 -3.15
N ILE A 316 12.37 -14.00 -4.13
CA ILE A 316 13.80 -14.06 -4.41
C ILE A 316 14.42 -12.72 -4.10
N ASN A 317 15.45 -12.71 -3.26
CA ASN A 317 16.26 -11.55 -2.93
C ASN A 317 17.67 -11.74 -3.49
N ILE A 318 18.16 -10.81 -4.29
CA ILE A 318 19.57 -10.84 -4.76
C ILE A 318 20.47 -10.42 -3.60
N CYS A 319 21.42 -11.29 -3.22
CA CYS A 319 22.17 -11.20 -1.98
C CYS A 319 23.05 -9.95 -1.86
N ASP A 320 23.64 -9.48 -2.94
CA ASP A 320 24.51 -8.28 -2.98
C ASP A 320 23.73 -6.97 -3.27
N ALA A 321 22.42 -7.06 -3.49
CA ALA A 321 21.62 -5.91 -3.86
C ALA A 321 21.27 -5.00 -2.68
N LYS A 322 21.23 -3.70 -2.95
CA LYS A 322 20.74 -2.66 -2.04
C LYS A 322 19.23 -2.74 -1.88
N TYR A 323 18.69 -2.05 -0.87
CA TYR A 323 17.25 -1.80 -0.78
C TYR A 323 16.87 -0.62 -1.69
N ASP A 324 16.13 -0.92 -2.76
CA ASP A 324 15.65 0.10 -3.69
C ASP A 324 14.25 0.56 -3.26
N PHE A 325 14.07 1.84 -2.97
CA PHE A 325 12.77 2.43 -2.59
C PHE A 325 11.85 2.60 -3.82
N LYS A 326 11.74 1.56 -4.62
CA LYS A 326 10.93 1.50 -5.86
C LYS A 326 10.71 0.05 -6.28
N ARG A 327 10.01 -0.13 -7.39
CA ARG A 327 9.94 -1.44 -8.05
C ARG A 327 11.30 -1.79 -8.66
N THR A 328 11.80 -3.00 -8.36
CA THR A 328 13.16 -3.42 -8.71
C THR A 328 13.20 -4.87 -9.21
N ASN A 329 14.30 -5.22 -9.89
CA ASN A 329 14.61 -6.58 -10.28
C ASN A 329 15.57 -7.29 -9.27
N SER A 330 16.01 -6.60 -8.24
CA SER A 330 16.78 -7.18 -7.13
C SER A 330 15.89 -7.91 -6.10
N LEU A 331 14.58 -7.72 -6.20
CA LEU A 331 13.55 -8.45 -5.47
C LEU A 331 12.54 -8.98 -6.49
N LEU A 332 12.35 -10.30 -6.53
CA LEU A 332 11.43 -10.94 -7.48
C LEU A 332 10.40 -11.79 -6.73
N LYS A 333 9.17 -11.78 -7.22
CA LYS A 333 8.10 -12.65 -6.72
C LYS A 333 7.85 -13.79 -7.69
N VAL A 334 7.72 -14.99 -7.16
CA VAL A 334 7.39 -16.20 -7.90
C VAL A 334 6.06 -16.73 -7.40
N LYS A 335 5.07 -16.77 -8.28
CA LYS A 335 3.72 -17.27 -8.01
C LYS A 335 3.33 -18.23 -9.07
N LYS A 336 2.64 -19.31 -8.69
CA LYS A 336 1.98 -20.18 -9.66
C LYS A 336 0.71 -19.50 -10.15
N MET A 337 0.55 -19.42 -11.45
CA MET A 337 -0.69 -18.97 -12.10
C MET A 337 -1.36 -20.20 -12.69
N ASN A 338 -2.65 -20.32 -12.48
CA ASN A 338 -3.49 -21.31 -13.15
C ASN A 338 -4.02 -20.70 -14.45
N THR A 339 -4.43 -21.51 -15.39
CA THR A 339 -5.11 -21.06 -16.62
C THR A 339 -6.43 -21.79 -16.78
N LEU A 340 -7.38 -21.12 -17.42
CA LEU A 340 -8.66 -21.66 -17.85
C LEU A 340 -9.00 -21.10 -19.22
N ASP A 341 -9.66 -21.90 -20.01
CA ASP A 341 -10.21 -21.47 -21.28
C ASP A 341 -11.70 -21.16 -21.10
N LEU A 342 -12.06 -19.88 -21.18
CA LEU A 342 -13.40 -19.39 -20.85
C LEU A 342 -14.04 -18.70 -22.05
N GLN A 343 -15.38 -18.81 -22.17
CA GLN A 343 -16.15 -18.16 -23.22
C GLN A 343 -16.39 -16.69 -22.90
N ILE A 344 -16.12 -15.81 -23.85
CA ILE A 344 -16.46 -14.39 -23.77
C ILE A 344 -17.96 -14.22 -24.02
N ILE A 345 -18.66 -13.63 -23.05
CA ILE A 345 -20.12 -13.43 -23.09
C ILE A 345 -20.50 -11.93 -23.10
N GLY A 346 -19.52 -11.04 -23.08
CA GLY A 346 -19.78 -9.62 -23.12
C GLY A 346 -18.55 -8.74 -22.91
N PHE A 347 -18.78 -7.44 -22.95
CA PHE A 347 -17.75 -6.41 -22.86
C PHE A 347 -18.22 -5.27 -21.99
N GLU A 348 -17.30 -4.66 -21.23
CA GLU A 348 -17.54 -3.43 -20.48
C GLU A 348 -16.65 -2.31 -20.98
N GLU A 349 -17.22 -1.10 -21.05
CA GLU A 349 -16.45 0.10 -21.38
C GLU A 349 -15.49 0.46 -20.26
N GLY A 350 -14.32 0.96 -20.61
CA GLY A 350 -13.35 1.46 -19.66
C GLY A 350 -13.71 2.84 -19.11
N SER A 351 -13.07 3.23 -18.03
CA SER A 351 -13.18 4.54 -17.42
C SER A 351 -11.86 5.33 -17.48
N GLY A 352 -11.93 6.63 -17.27
CA GLY A 352 -10.75 7.50 -17.30
C GLY A 352 -10.04 7.46 -18.66
N ARG A 353 -8.75 7.09 -18.69
CA ARG A 353 -7.99 7.00 -19.93
C ARG A 353 -8.50 5.93 -20.91
N LEU A 354 -9.29 4.96 -20.45
CA LEU A 354 -9.85 3.87 -21.25
C LEU A 354 -11.30 4.15 -21.69
N THR A 355 -11.82 5.34 -21.47
CA THR A 355 -13.16 5.74 -21.98
C THR A 355 -13.22 5.55 -23.49
N ARG A 356 -14.36 5.00 -23.98
CA ARG A 356 -14.61 4.62 -25.38
C ARG A 356 -13.69 3.49 -25.91
N THR A 357 -13.09 2.73 -25.00
CA THR A 357 -12.34 1.51 -25.32
C THR A 357 -12.75 0.38 -24.39
N LEU A 358 -12.22 -0.82 -24.61
CA LEU A 358 -12.47 -1.96 -23.73
C LEU A 358 -11.92 -1.72 -22.31
N GLY A 359 -12.78 -1.75 -21.31
CA GLY A 359 -12.41 -1.81 -19.90
C GLY A 359 -12.14 -3.26 -19.46
N ALA A 360 -13.10 -4.15 -19.72
CA ALA A 360 -13.00 -5.56 -19.39
C ALA A 360 -13.82 -6.41 -20.37
N ILE A 361 -13.38 -7.66 -20.58
CA ILE A 361 -14.24 -8.72 -21.12
C ILE A 361 -14.99 -9.38 -19.97
N LEU A 362 -16.20 -9.85 -20.25
CA LEU A 362 -17.00 -10.67 -19.36
C LEU A 362 -16.91 -12.11 -19.82
N VAL A 363 -16.50 -13.01 -18.96
CA VAL A 363 -16.36 -14.43 -19.31
C VAL A 363 -17.27 -15.27 -18.44
N ARG A 364 -17.82 -16.36 -19.03
CA ARG A 364 -18.63 -17.33 -18.30
C ARG A 364 -17.75 -18.19 -17.42
N TYR A 365 -18.17 -18.40 -16.19
CA TYR A 365 -17.46 -19.21 -15.20
C TYR A 365 -18.41 -20.20 -14.52
N LYS A 366 -17.91 -21.00 -13.59
CA LYS A 366 -18.65 -22.05 -12.88
C LYS A 366 -20.03 -21.57 -12.40
N ASP A 367 -21.01 -22.45 -12.49
CA ASP A 367 -22.38 -22.24 -12.02
C ASP A 367 -23.07 -21.01 -12.65
N GLY A 368 -22.64 -20.63 -13.89
CA GLY A 368 -23.17 -19.48 -14.61
C GLY A 368 -22.69 -18.11 -14.09
N ASN A 369 -21.73 -18.11 -13.17
CA ASN A 369 -21.14 -16.85 -12.69
C ASN A 369 -20.38 -16.14 -13.80
N ILE A 370 -20.32 -14.82 -13.71
CA ILE A 370 -19.61 -13.97 -14.65
C ILE A 370 -18.36 -13.43 -14.00
N VAL A 371 -17.21 -13.58 -14.67
CA VAL A 371 -15.93 -13.01 -14.23
C VAL A 371 -15.54 -11.87 -15.15
N LYS A 372 -15.18 -10.73 -14.56
CA LYS A 372 -14.65 -9.55 -15.27
C LYS A 372 -13.14 -9.67 -15.40
N VAL A 373 -12.63 -9.57 -16.62
CA VAL A 373 -11.20 -9.64 -16.92
C VAL A 373 -10.77 -8.32 -17.56
N GLY A 374 -10.17 -7.45 -16.78
CA GLY A 374 -9.73 -6.11 -17.22
C GLY A 374 -8.23 -6.00 -17.49
N SER A 375 -7.46 -7.06 -17.25
CA SER A 375 -5.99 -7.08 -17.37
C SER A 375 -5.53 -7.99 -18.51
N GLY A 376 -4.33 -7.74 -19.05
CA GLY A 376 -3.71 -8.57 -20.11
C GLY A 376 -3.87 -8.00 -21.53
N PHE A 377 -4.53 -6.87 -21.69
CA PHE A 377 -4.75 -6.24 -23.00
C PHE A 377 -3.76 -5.11 -23.24
N THR A 378 -3.24 -5.02 -24.47
CA THR A 378 -2.58 -3.80 -24.96
C THR A 378 -3.63 -2.75 -25.33
N ASP A 379 -3.24 -1.47 -25.41
CA ASP A 379 -4.17 -0.40 -25.78
C ASP A 379 -4.74 -0.63 -27.20
N GLY A 380 -3.92 -1.09 -28.16
CA GLY A 380 -4.38 -1.45 -29.51
C GLY A 380 -5.39 -2.61 -29.51
N LEU A 381 -5.16 -3.65 -28.71
CA LEU A 381 -6.09 -4.77 -28.60
C LEU A 381 -7.41 -4.36 -27.96
N ARG A 382 -7.35 -3.44 -26.98
CA ARG A 382 -8.58 -2.86 -26.38
C ARG A 382 -9.44 -2.13 -27.39
N GLU A 383 -8.81 -1.31 -28.24
CA GLU A 383 -9.52 -0.59 -29.30
C GLU A 383 -10.10 -1.55 -30.34
N GLU A 384 -9.33 -2.56 -30.74
CA GLU A 384 -9.77 -3.55 -31.73
C GLU A 384 -10.99 -4.34 -31.24
N ILE A 385 -10.92 -4.89 -30.00
CA ILE A 385 -12.04 -5.64 -29.42
C ILE A 385 -13.26 -4.74 -29.28
N TRP A 386 -13.09 -3.51 -28.79
CA TRP A 386 -14.19 -2.58 -28.57
C TRP A 386 -14.92 -2.19 -29.87
N LYS A 387 -14.16 -1.99 -30.94
CA LYS A 387 -14.74 -1.68 -32.26
C LYS A 387 -15.41 -2.88 -32.93
N ASN A 388 -14.95 -4.08 -32.62
CA ASN A 388 -15.35 -5.32 -33.31
C ASN A 388 -15.95 -6.35 -32.35
N GLN A 389 -16.74 -5.94 -31.38
CA GLN A 389 -17.29 -6.82 -30.32
C GLN A 389 -17.93 -8.10 -30.88
N GLY A 390 -18.69 -8.00 -31.98
CA GLY A 390 -19.34 -9.15 -32.61
C GLY A 390 -18.36 -10.21 -33.12
N LYS A 391 -17.10 -9.86 -33.42
CA LYS A 391 -16.05 -10.81 -33.83
C LYS A 391 -15.54 -11.65 -32.64
N TYR A 392 -15.58 -11.06 -31.42
CA TYR A 392 -14.99 -11.66 -30.22
C TYR A 392 -16.04 -12.23 -29.26
N LEU A 393 -17.30 -11.88 -29.44
CA LEU A 393 -18.39 -12.47 -28.67
C LEU A 393 -18.47 -13.99 -28.96
N ASP A 394 -18.73 -14.77 -27.93
CA ASP A 394 -18.78 -16.24 -27.94
C ASP A 394 -17.45 -16.94 -28.31
N THR A 395 -16.36 -16.20 -28.48
CA THR A 395 -15.03 -16.84 -28.66
C THR A 395 -14.48 -17.33 -27.32
N ILE A 396 -13.58 -18.32 -27.41
CA ILE A 396 -12.88 -18.85 -26.22
C ILE A 396 -11.56 -18.09 -26.05
N CYS A 397 -11.24 -17.74 -24.80
CA CYS A 397 -9.96 -17.12 -24.47
C CYS A 397 -9.32 -17.78 -23.26
N GLU A 398 -7.99 -17.84 -23.27
CA GLU A 398 -7.20 -18.29 -22.13
C GLU A 398 -7.11 -17.16 -21.09
N ILE A 399 -7.55 -17.46 -19.88
CA ILE A 399 -7.47 -16.58 -18.72
C ILE A 399 -6.50 -17.17 -17.71
N SER A 400 -5.42 -16.45 -17.43
CA SER A 400 -4.52 -16.78 -16.33
C SER A 400 -5.04 -16.16 -15.04
N TYR A 401 -5.04 -16.92 -13.94
CA TYR A 401 -5.54 -16.44 -12.63
C TYR A 401 -4.71 -17.04 -11.50
N PHE A 402 -4.76 -16.38 -10.35
CA PHE A 402 -4.00 -16.83 -9.18
C PHE A 402 -4.73 -17.98 -8.46
N GLU A 403 -5.99 -17.78 -8.11
CA GLU A 403 -6.80 -18.77 -7.39
C GLU A 403 -8.30 -18.54 -7.63
N GLU A 404 -9.09 -19.55 -7.33
CA GLU A 404 -10.54 -19.40 -7.25
C GLU A 404 -10.92 -18.64 -5.98
N THR A 405 -11.95 -17.80 -6.05
CA THR A 405 -12.44 -16.99 -4.93
C THR A 405 -13.97 -16.91 -4.96
N THR A 406 -14.53 -16.28 -3.96
CA THR A 406 -15.96 -15.99 -3.87
C THR A 406 -16.14 -14.46 -3.99
N ASN A 407 -17.08 -14.02 -4.83
CA ASN A 407 -17.44 -12.61 -4.94
C ASN A 407 -18.30 -12.15 -3.74
N ALA A 408 -18.67 -10.86 -3.70
CA ALA A 408 -19.46 -10.28 -2.62
C ALA A 408 -20.85 -10.92 -2.46
N ASP A 409 -21.40 -11.44 -3.56
CA ASP A 409 -22.74 -12.08 -3.62
C ASP A 409 -22.71 -13.58 -3.32
N GLY A 410 -21.52 -14.11 -2.94
CA GLY A 410 -21.33 -15.53 -2.63
C GLY A 410 -21.07 -16.41 -3.87
N GLY A 411 -21.07 -15.86 -5.09
CA GLY A 411 -20.79 -16.57 -6.32
C GLY A 411 -19.30 -16.88 -6.51
N LYS A 412 -18.98 -17.94 -7.26
CA LYS A 412 -17.60 -18.30 -7.59
C LYS A 412 -16.99 -17.28 -8.54
N SER A 413 -15.73 -16.94 -8.33
CA SER A 413 -14.98 -15.96 -9.13
C SER A 413 -13.50 -16.32 -9.18
N LEU A 414 -12.69 -15.54 -9.92
CA LEU A 414 -11.24 -15.70 -10.07
C LEU A 414 -10.51 -14.50 -9.45
N ARG A 415 -9.43 -14.78 -8.72
CA ARG A 415 -8.56 -13.74 -8.15
C ARG A 415 -7.48 -13.36 -9.17
N PHE A 416 -7.37 -12.05 -9.47
CA PHE A 416 -6.43 -11.47 -10.43
C PHE A 416 -6.50 -12.12 -11.83
N PRO A 417 -7.67 -12.18 -12.48
CA PRO A 417 -7.78 -12.75 -13.82
C PRO A 417 -7.08 -11.85 -14.86
N ILE A 418 -6.31 -12.47 -15.74
CA ILE A 418 -5.51 -11.83 -16.79
C ILE A 418 -5.79 -12.52 -18.11
N PHE A 419 -6.22 -11.79 -19.11
CA PHE A 419 -6.31 -12.28 -20.48
C PHE A 419 -4.91 -12.63 -21.01
N LYS A 420 -4.78 -13.79 -21.64
CA LYS A 420 -3.53 -14.27 -22.25
C LYS A 420 -3.62 -14.23 -23.76
N ASP A 421 -4.57 -14.97 -24.33
CA ASP A 421 -4.76 -15.06 -25.78
C ASP A 421 -6.16 -15.58 -26.12
N PHE A 422 -6.54 -15.47 -27.40
CA PHE A 422 -7.73 -16.12 -27.94
C PHE A 422 -7.41 -17.57 -28.31
N ARG A 423 -8.30 -18.48 -27.95
CA ARG A 423 -8.16 -19.92 -28.23
C ARG A 423 -8.91 -20.27 -29.52
N THR A 424 -8.32 -19.87 -30.66
CA THR A 424 -8.89 -20.19 -31.98
C THR A 424 -8.84 -21.67 -32.32
N ASP A 425 -8.09 -22.46 -31.57
CA ASP A 425 -7.90 -23.90 -31.66
C ASP A 425 -8.96 -24.70 -30.87
N LYS A 426 -9.78 -24.05 -30.04
CA LYS A 426 -10.81 -24.68 -29.19
C LYS A 426 -12.22 -24.27 -29.57
N LEU A 427 -13.13 -25.24 -29.48
CA LEU A 427 -14.56 -25.04 -29.71
C LEU A 427 -15.39 -25.04 -28.43
N GLU A 428 -14.82 -25.53 -27.31
CA GLU A 428 -15.48 -25.65 -26.02
C GLU A 428 -14.63 -24.99 -24.92
N ALA A 429 -15.29 -24.28 -24.01
CA ALA A 429 -14.69 -23.70 -22.82
C ALA A 429 -14.62 -24.74 -21.68
N ASP A 430 -13.85 -24.46 -20.67
CA ASP A 430 -13.74 -25.33 -19.47
C ASP A 430 -15.03 -25.30 -18.63
N PHE A 431 -15.90 -24.28 -18.79
CA PHE A 431 -17.18 -24.12 -18.07
C PHE A 431 -18.26 -23.47 -18.94
#